data_9d10e4cbc60000fa08c07adde2d26be2
#
_entry.id   9d10e4cbc60000fa08c07adde2d26be2
#
_cell.length_a   1.000
_cell.length_b   1.000
_cell.length_c   1.000
_cell.angle_alpha   90.00
_cell.angle_beta   90.00
_cell.angle_gamma   90.00
#
_symmetry.space_group_name_H-M   'P 1'
#
loop_
_entity.id
_entity.type
_entity.pdbx_description
1 polymer ?
#
loop_
_entity_poly.entity_id
_entity_poly.type
_entity_poly.pdbx_seq_one_letter_code
_entity_poly.pdbx_strand_id
1 'polypeptide(L)'
;MFQIDTIREMFFSWEGRLNRKPYILRCLALGLIMTAIYILLMVIAFTTAATPMGNDLPMMGAFGATYILYLPFIISGYLLAIRRLHDLDLSAFFILLSFVPVVSFFFALYIIFKKGTEGPNSYGPDPLSTEGEMPVFSTSTIHTTNSTEMDTAQTGTDTSHDSGVSRS
;
A
#
# COMPACT_ATOMS: atom_id res chain seq x y z
N MET A 1 -10.45 19.62 9.45
CA MET A 1 -10.91 18.57 8.56
C MET A 1 -9.73 17.84 7.88
N PHE A 2 -8.71 18.57 7.45
CA PHE A 2 -7.51 18.03 6.77
C PHE A 2 -6.68 16.97 7.57
N GLN A 3 -6.64 17.06 8.89
CA GLN A 3 -5.83 16.15 9.73
C GLN A 3 -6.46 14.78 9.95
N ILE A 4 -7.77 14.66 9.96
CA ILE A 4 -8.46 13.37 10.21
C ILE A 4 -8.36 12.48 8.99
N ASP A 5 -8.48 13.03 7.79
CA ASP A 5 -8.34 12.27 6.53
C ASP A 5 -6.92 11.75 6.36
N THR A 6 -5.90 12.56 6.72
CA THR A 6 -4.49 12.15 6.71
C THR A 6 -4.22 11.00 7.70
N ILE A 7 -4.76 11.05 8.92
CA ILE A 7 -4.60 9.98 9.92
C ILE A 7 -5.28 8.70 9.43
N ARG A 8 -6.49 8.83 8.88
CA ARG A 8 -7.22 7.69 8.33
C ARG A 8 -6.44 7.02 7.19
N GLU A 9 -5.92 7.78 6.25
CA GLU A 9 -5.09 7.26 5.15
C GLU A 9 -3.78 6.65 5.65
N MET A 10 -3.16 7.25 6.66
CA MET A 10 -1.92 6.74 7.24
C MET A 10 -2.07 5.37 7.90
N PHE A 11 -3.18 5.12 8.62
CA PHE A 11 -3.36 3.95 9.48
C PHE A 11 -4.41 2.96 8.98
N PHE A 12 -5.38 3.39 8.18
CA PHE A 12 -6.51 2.57 7.72
C PHE A 12 -6.56 2.36 6.20
N SER A 13 -5.56 2.83 5.45
CA SER A 13 -5.42 2.48 4.04
C SER A 13 -4.73 1.14 3.88
N TRP A 14 -5.25 0.31 2.99
CA TRP A 14 -4.66 -0.98 2.59
C TRP A 14 -3.92 -0.88 1.26
N GLU A 15 -4.07 0.22 0.56
CA GLU A 15 -3.46 0.48 -0.74
C GLU A 15 -2.05 1.07 -0.62
N GLY A 16 -1.24 0.80 -1.64
CA GLY A 16 0.13 1.31 -1.76
C GLY A 16 1.16 0.51 -0.98
N ARG A 17 2.37 1.03 -0.98
CA ARG A 17 3.56 0.41 -0.40
C ARG A 17 4.02 1.19 0.83
N LEU A 18 4.57 0.50 1.81
CA LEU A 18 5.09 1.11 3.03
C LEU A 18 6.52 0.66 3.31
N ASN A 19 7.47 1.59 3.24
CA ASN A 19 8.87 1.32 3.51
C ASN A 19 9.11 0.95 5.00
N ARG A 20 10.29 0.38 5.30
CA ARG A 20 10.68 -0.10 6.64
C ARG A 20 10.56 0.97 7.72
N LYS A 21 11.15 2.16 7.49
CA LYS A 21 11.18 3.23 8.50
C LYS A 21 9.79 3.70 8.92
N PRO A 22 8.89 4.12 8.00
CA PRO A 22 7.53 4.52 8.38
C PRO A 22 6.70 3.36 8.92
N TYR A 23 6.93 2.11 8.49
CA TYR A 23 6.27 0.93 9.06
C TYR A 23 6.59 0.77 10.54
N ILE A 24 7.88 0.70 10.89
CA ILE A 24 8.34 0.53 12.28
C ILE A 24 7.84 1.70 13.15
N LEU A 25 7.96 2.94 12.66
CA LEU A 25 7.54 4.12 13.41
C LEU A 25 6.03 4.12 13.69
N ARG A 26 5.22 3.75 12.71
CA ARG A 26 3.75 3.68 12.88
C ARG A 26 3.34 2.54 13.80
N CYS A 27 3.95 1.37 13.69
CA CYS A 27 3.73 0.26 14.61
C CYS A 27 4.12 0.62 16.05
N LEU A 28 5.25 1.31 16.23
CA LEU A 28 5.69 1.79 17.54
C LEU A 28 4.71 2.83 18.10
N ALA A 29 4.26 3.78 17.29
CA ALA A 29 3.28 4.78 17.70
C ALA A 29 1.95 4.13 18.13
N LEU A 30 1.42 3.18 17.36
CA LEU A 30 0.21 2.43 17.71
C LEU A 30 0.42 1.66 19.04
N GLY A 31 1.56 0.98 19.20
CA GLY A 31 1.87 0.25 20.42
C GLY A 31 1.96 1.14 21.65
N LEU A 32 2.61 2.31 21.54
CA LEU A 32 2.71 3.27 22.63
C LEU A 32 1.34 3.86 23.00
N ILE A 33 0.52 4.25 22.03
CA ILE A 33 -0.82 4.76 22.25
C ILE A 33 -1.68 3.71 22.95
N MET A 34 -1.65 2.46 22.46
CA MET A 34 -2.40 1.36 23.09
C MET A 34 -1.94 1.07 24.51
N THR A 35 -0.63 1.06 24.75
CA THR A 35 -0.08 0.86 26.09
C THR A 35 -0.52 1.96 27.06
N ALA A 36 -0.50 3.22 26.61
CA ALA A 36 -0.96 4.36 27.41
C ALA A 36 -2.45 4.26 27.75
N ILE A 37 -3.29 3.92 26.78
CA ILE A 37 -4.73 3.72 27.00
C ILE A 37 -4.97 2.56 27.97
N TYR A 38 -4.28 1.45 27.80
CA TYR A 38 -4.38 0.29 28.70
C TYR A 38 -4.01 0.64 30.14
N ILE A 39 -2.88 1.32 30.34
CA ILE A 39 -2.45 1.76 31.69
C ILE A 39 -3.48 2.71 32.29
N LEU A 40 -4.00 3.68 31.52
CA LEU A 40 -5.03 4.61 31.98
C LEU A 40 -6.30 3.88 32.45
N LEU A 41 -6.80 2.95 31.64
CA LEU A 41 -7.98 2.14 31.99
C LEU A 41 -7.74 1.28 33.23
N MET A 42 -6.56 0.68 33.36
CA MET A 42 -6.20 -0.13 34.54
C MET A 42 -6.09 0.72 35.81
N VAL A 43 -5.52 1.93 35.73
CA VAL A 43 -5.48 2.86 36.87
C VAL A 43 -6.89 3.27 37.31
N ILE A 44 -7.76 3.62 36.35
CA ILE A 44 -9.16 3.99 36.65
C ILE A 44 -9.89 2.80 37.29
N ALA A 45 -9.76 1.60 36.73
CA ALA A 45 -10.40 0.39 37.26
C ALA A 45 -9.92 0.07 38.68
N PHE A 46 -8.61 0.16 38.93
CA PHE A 46 -8.04 -0.12 40.23
C PHE A 46 -8.50 0.92 41.27
N THR A 47 -8.49 2.21 40.95
CA THR A 47 -8.90 3.28 41.89
C THR A 47 -10.39 3.19 42.25
N THR A 48 -11.23 2.83 41.27
CA THR A 48 -12.68 2.68 41.50
C THR A 48 -13.01 1.39 42.28
N ALA A 49 -12.30 0.31 42.05
CA ALA A 49 -12.47 -0.94 42.79
C ALA A 49 -11.96 -0.84 44.27
N ALA A 50 -11.01 0.04 44.53
CA ALA A 50 -10.46 0.27 45.87
C ALA A 50 -11.37 1.13 46.79
N THR A 51 -12.51 1.63 46.32
CA THR A 51 -13.47 2.40 47.15
C THR A 51 -14.25 1.46 48.08
N PRO A 52 -14.69 1.92 49.28
CA PRO A 52 -15.41 1.08 50.25
C PRO A 52 -16.76 0.52 49.73
N MET A 53 -17.34 1.11 48.70
CA MET A 53 -18.50 0.62 47.97
C MET A 53 -18.11 -0.09 46.66
N GLY A 54 -16.82 -0.42 46.47
CA GLY A 54 -16.28 -1.07 45.31
C GLY A 54 -16.92 -2.44 45.07
N ASN A 55 -17.41 -2.65 43.85
CA ASN A 55 -17.79 -3.96 43.35
C ASN A 55 -16.93 -4.27 42.12
N ASP A 56 -16.98 -5.48 41.61
CA ASP A 56 -16.19 -5.92 40.46
C ASP A 56 -16.63 -5.30 39.11
N LEU A 57 -17.76 -4.55 39.09
CA LEU A 57 -18.30 -3.94 37.88
C LEU A 57 -17.33 -2.98 37.17
N PRO A 58 -16.61 -2.07 37.87
CA PRO A 58 -15.62 -1.22 37.21
C PRO A 58 -14.50 -1.99 36.53
N MET A 59 -14.05 -3.08 37.16
CA MET A 59 -13.03 -3.94 36.62
C MET A 59 -13.49 -4.69 35.37
N MET A 60 -14.69 -5.28 35.42
CA MET A 60 -15.31 -5.92 34.26
C MET A 60 -15.55 -4.90 33.11
N GLY A 61 -16.00 -3.69 33.46
CA GLY A 61 -16.20 -2.61 32.50
C GLY A 61 -14.89 -2.16 31.82
N ALA A 62 -13.81 -2.07 32.58
CA ALA A 62 -12.49 -1.73 32.05
C ALA A 62 -11.94 -2.81 31.10
N PHE A 63 -12.11 -4.10 31.42
CA PHE A 63 -11.77 -5.20 30.52
C PHE A 63 -12.61 -5.12 29.23
N GLY A 64 -13.93 -4.97 29.33
CA GLY A 64 -14.82 -4.85 28.18
C GLY A 64 -14.46 -3.66 27.28
N ALA A 65 -14.23 -2.49 27.88
CA ALA A 65 -13.78 -1.29 27.15
C ALA A 65 -12.43 -1.51 26.45
N THR A 66 -11.50 -2.21 27.11
CA THR A 66 -10.20 -2.54 26.51
C THR A 66 -10.38 -3.37 25.25
N TYR A 67 -11.21 -4.41 25.25
CA TYR A 67 -11.45 -5.24 24.07
C TYR A 67 -12.05 -4.44 22.92
N ILE A 68 -13.04 -3.59 23.19
CA ILE A 68 -13.68 -2.75 22.15
C ILE A 68 -12.68 -1.76 21.55
N LEU A 69 -11.88 -1.11 22.37
CA LEU A 69 -10.85 -0.16 21.92
C LEU A 69 -9.70 -0.85 21.19
N TYR A 70 -9.43 -2.12 21.47
CA TYR A 70 -8.35 -2.88 20.84
C TYR A 70 -8.64 -3.20 19.36
N LEU A 71 -9.91 -3.37 18.98
CA LEU A 71 -10.30 -3.75 17.62
C LEU A 71 -9.76 -2.80 16.53
N PRO A 72 -9.95 -1.47 16.59
CA PRO A 72 -9.43 -0.58 15.55
C PRO A 72 -7.90 -0.60 15.46
N PHE A 73 -7.21 -0.84 16.59
CA PHE A 73 -5.74 -0.94 16.60
C PHE A 73 -5.24 -2.24 15.98
N ILE A 74 -5.92 -3.36 16.23
CA ILE A 74 -5.63 -4.63 15.55
C ILE A 74 -5.81 -4.47 14.05
N ILE A 75 -6.95 -3.91 13.62
CA ILE A 75 -7.24 -3.68 12.20
C ILE A 75 -6.16 -2.80 11.57
N SER A 76 -5.81 -1.67 12.22
CA SER A 76 -4.75 -0.79 11.74
C SER A 76 -3.40 -1.49 11.64
N GLY A 77 -3.04 -2.31 12.63
CA GLY A 77 -1.80 -3.10 12.60
C GLY A 77 -1.73 -4.07 11.43
N TYR A 78 -2.82 -4.77 11.14
CA TYR A 78 -2.90 -5.66 9.96
C TYR A 78 -2.83 -4.89 8.65
N LEU A 79 -3.50 -3.75 8.53
CA LEU A 79 -3.43 -2.91 7.33
C LEU A 79 -2.00 -2.38 7.08
N LEU A 80 -1.30 -1.97 8.12
CA LEU A 80 0.11 -1.58 8.01
C LEU A 80 0.99 -2.76 7.58
N ALA A 81 0.75 -3.95 8.11
CA ALA A 81 1.48 -5.17 7.73
C ALA A 81 1.21 -5.54 6.26
N ILE A 82 -0.03 -5.42 5.77
CA ILE A 82 -0.39 -5.66 4.36
C ILE A 82 0.36 -4.69 3.45
N ARG A 83 0.35 -3.39 3.74
CA ARG A 83 1.11 -2.39 2.96
C ARG A 83 2.61 -2.67 2.95
N ARG A 84 3.12 -3.23 4.04
CA ARG A 84 4.52 -3.65 4.11
C ARG A 84 4.78 -4.91 3.29
N LEU A 85 3.86 -5.87 3.24
CA LEU A 85 3.93 -7.03 2.34
C LEU A 85 3.93 -6.60 0.87
N HIS A 86 3.09 -5.63 0.51
CA HIS A 86 3.08 -5.04 -0.83
C HIS A 86 4.42 -4.38 -1.20
N ASP A 87 5.13 -3.79 -0.24
CA ASP A 87 6.47 -3.25 -0.45
C ASP A 87 7.52 -4.34 -0.69
N LEU A 88 7.27 -5.55 -0.22
CA LEU A 88 8.09 -6.75 -0.46
C LEU A 88 7.69 -7.54 -1.71
N ASP A 89 6.73 -7.02 -2.49
CA ASP A 89 6.09 -7.70 -3.62
C ASP A 89 5.44 -9.04 -3.24
N LEU A 90 4.90 -9.10 -2.02
CA LEU A 90 4.20 -10.27 -1.48
C LEU A 90 2.70 -10.01 -1.41
N SER A 91 1.91 -11.05 -1.67
CA SER A 91 0.46 -10.99 -1.56
C SER A 91 0.01 -10.77 -0.11
N ALA A 92 -1.09 -10.02 0.08
CA ALA A 92 -1.74 -9.84 1.37
C ALA A 92 -2.11 -11.16 2.08
N PHE A 93 -2.28 -12.26 1.35
CA PHE A 93 -2.55 -13.58 1.93
C PHE A 93 -1.45 -14.10 2.86
N PHE A 94 -0.21 -13.62 2.71
CA PHE A 94 0.86 -13.96 3.64
C PHE A 94 0.59 -13.48 5.07
N ILE A 95 -0.36 -12.56 5.28
CA ILE A 95 -0.79 -12.15 6.63
C ILE A 95 -1.35 -13.33 7.44
N LEU A 96 -1.86 -14.38 6.79
CA LEU A 96 -2.34 -15.59 7.46
C LEU A 96 -1.25 -16.31 8.25
N LEU A 97 0.03 -16.11 7.90
CA LEU A 97 1.15 -16.65 8.66
C LEU A 97 1.23 -16.06 10.08
N SER A 98 0.65 -14.89 10.30
CA SER A 98 0.61 -14.26 11.64
C SER A 98 -0.31 -15.00 12.62
N PHE A 99 -1.18 -15.89 12.15
CA PHE A 99 -2.04 -16.70 13.01
C PHE A 99 -1.36 -17.99 13.53
N VAL A 100 -0.20 -18.35 13.00
CA VAL A 100 0.57 -19.52 13.46
C VAL A 100 1.64 -19.03 14.44
N PRO A 101 1.55 -19.35 15.75
CA PRO A 101 2.35 -18.69 16.81
C PRO A 101 3.86 -18.68 16.56
N VAL A 102 4.44 -19.80 16.18
CA VAL A 102 5.90 -19.89 15.93
C VAL A 102 6.28 -19.16 14.64
N VAL A 103 5.47 -19.35 13.57
CA VAL A 103 5.72 -18.74 12.27
C VAL A 103 5.54 -17.21 12.33
N SER A 104 4.56 -16.74 13.12
CA SER A 104 4.28 -15.31 13.27
C SER A 104 5.48 -14.51 13.79
N PHE A 105 6.25 -15.09 14.70
CA PHE A 105 7.47 -14.45 15.20
C PHE A 105 8.51 -14.26 14.10
N PHE A 106 8.83 -15.32 13.36
CA PHE A 106 9.79 -15.24 12.25
C PHE A 106 9.27 -14.40 11.09
N PHE A 107 7.97 -14.45 10.84
CA PHE A 107 7.31 -13.62 9.84
C PHE A 107 7.39 -12.13 10.21
N ALA A 108 7.15 -11.77 11.46
CA ALA A 108 7.29 -10.39 11.94
C ALA A 108 8.74 -9.88 11.77
N LEU A 109 9.74 -10.69 12.15
CA LEU A 109 11.15 -10.36 11.92
C LEU A 109 11.45 -10.16 10.43
N TYR A 110 10.93 -11.05 9.59
CA TYR A 110 11.13 -10.97 8.15
C TYR A 110 10.60 -9.65 7.57
N ILE A 111 9.35 -9.28 7.86
CA ILE A 111 8.75 -8.04 7.32
C ILE A 111 9.41 -6.77 7.88
N ILE A 112 9.99 -6.82 9.08
CA ILE A 112 10.72 -5.68 9.67
C ILE A 112 12.08 -5.51 9.01
N PHE A 113 12.85 -6.59 8.86
CA PHE A 113 14.26 -6.50 8.46
C PHE A 113 14.48 -6.56 6.95
N LYS A 114 13.62 -7.25 6.20
CA LYS A 114 13.80 -7.36 4.75
C LYS A 114 13.66 -5.98 4.10
N LYS A 115 14.55 -5.65 3.17
CA LYS A 115 14.47 -4.45 2.32
C LYS A 115 13.29 -4.59 1.36
N GLY A 116 12.53 -3.51 1.14
CA GLY A 116 11.49 -3.46 0.09
C GLY A 116 12.08 -3.61 -1.30
N THR A 117 11.25 -3.94 -2.28
CA THR A 117 11.65 -4.02 -3.69
C THR A 117 12.04 -2.65 -4.21
N GLU A 118 13.13 -2.56 -4.94
CA GLU A 118 13.59 -1.35 -5.60
C GLU A 118 12.81 -1.13 -6.89
N GLY A 119 12.43 0.11 -7.15
CA GLY A 119 11.63 0.46 -8.32
C GLY A 119 10.14 0.09 -8.20
N PRO A 120 9.35 0.29 -9.27
CA PRO A 120 7.94 -0.06 -9.29
C PRO A 120 7.74 -1.57 -9.20
N ASN A 121 6.70 -2.01 -8.45
CA ASN A 121 6.31 -3.40 -8.34
C ASN A 121 4.80 -3.56 -8.63
N SER A 122 4.26 -4.78 -8.43
CA SER A 122 2.86 -5.11 -8.67
C SER A 122 1.86 -4.23 -7.89
N TYR A 123 2.29 -3.55 -6.83
CA TYR A 123 1.46 -2.76 -5.91
C TYR A 123 1.67 -1.26 -6.00
N GLY A 124 2.55 -0.79 -6.91
CA GLY A 124 2.73 0.63 -7.17
C GLY A 124 4.18 1.10 -7.28
N PRO A 125 4.38 2.41 -7.41
CA PRO A 125 5.70 3.02 -7.50
C PRO A 125 6.51 2.82 -6.21
N ASP A 126 7.85 2.93 -6.33
CA ASP A 126 8.74 2.87 -5.19
C ASP A 126 8.51 4.10 -4.27
N PRO A 127 8.18 3.90 -2.99
CA PRO A 127 8.01 5.01 -2.05
C PRO A 127 9.31 5.77 -1.75
N LEU A 128 10.45 5.29 -2.25
CA LEU A 128 11.75 5.96 -2.16
C LEU A 128 12.18 6.63 -3.46
N SER A 129 11.50 6.38 -4.58
CA SER A 129 11.75 7.14 -5.80
C SER A 129 11.35 8.58 -5.55
N THR A 130 12.33 9.47 -5.66
CA THR A 130 12.10 10.92 -5.63
C THR A 130 11.12 11.25 -6.74
N GLU A 131 10.15 12.13 -6.52
CA GLU A 131 9.08 12.55 -7.44
C GLU A 131 9.59 13.15 -8.78
N GLY A 132 10.79 12.85 -9.23
CA GLY A 132 11.42 13.31 -10.47
C GLY A 132 11.75 12.22 -11.48
N GLU A 133 11.75 10.96 -11.11
CA GLU A 133 11.88 9.85 -12.04
C GLU A 133 10.51 9.26 -12.36
N MET A 134 9.70 10.00 -13.11
CA MET A 134 8.73 9.35 -13.96
C MET A 134 9.51 8.37 -14.84
N PRO A 135 9.11 7.08 -14.92
CA PRO A 135 9.67 6.22 -15.93
C PRO A 135 9.44 6.92 -17.26
N VAL A 136 10.52 7.36 -17.90
CA VAL A 136 10.49 7.81 -19.28
C VAL A 136 10.10 6.56 -20.05
N PHE A 137 8.80 6.41 -20.24
CA PHE A 137 8.26 5.46 -21.19
C PHE A 137 8.85 5.93 -22.52
N SER A 138 9.93 5.26 -22.93
CA SER A 138 10.61 5.57 -24.18
C SER A 138 9.59 5.39 -25.31
N THR A 139 8.99 6.49 -25.69
CA THR A 139 8.14 6.63 -26.90
C THR A 139 8.99 6.49 -28.18
N SER A 140 10.15 5.81 -28.09
CA SER A 140 11.06 5.63 -29.21
C SER A 140 10.80 4.39 -30.07
N THR A 141 9.70 3.66 -29.83
CA THR A 141 9.42 2.46 -30.63
C THR A 141 8.17 2.58 -31.52
N ILE A 142 7.48 3.70 -31.54
CA ILE A 142 6.26 3.85 -32.36
C ILE A 142 6.49 4.70 -33.63
N HIS A 143 7.68 5.29 -33.81
CA HIS A 143 7.93 6.14 -34.98
C HIS A 143 8.73 5.50 -36.12
N THR A 144 9.02 4.20 -36.09
CA THR A 144 9.85 3.58 -37.17
C THR A 144 9.09 2.59 -38.02
N THR A 145 7.80 2.33 -37.79
CA THR A 145 7.04 1.39 -38.62
C THR A 145 6.03 2.03 -39.55
N ASN A 146 5.79 3.37 -39.47
CA ASN A 146 4.84 4.04 -40.38
C ASN A 146 5.45 4.88 -41.49
N SER A 147 6.79 4.90 -41.62
CA SER A 147 7.43 5.66 -42.74
C SER A 147 7.92 4.80 -43.88
N THR A 148 7.78 3.48 -43.84
CA THR A 148 8.24 2.58 -44.90
C THR A 148 7.10 2.04 -45.78
N GLU A 149 5.82 2.24 -45.40
CA GLU A 149 4.69 1.76 -46.19
C GLU A 149 3.97 2.85 -46.99
N MET A 150 4.40 4.12 -46.94
CA MET A 150 3.74 5.21 -47.66
C MET A 150 4.48 5.66 -48.91
N ASP A 151 5.65 5.08 -49.24
CA ASP A 151 6.47 5.48 -50.38
C ASP A 151 6.44 4.50 -51.55
N THR A 152 5.60 3.44 -51.50
CA THR A 152 5.50 2.46 -52.58
C THR A 152 4.15 2.50 -53.34
N ALA A 153 3.27 3.46 -53.05
CA ALA A 153 1.95 3.54 -53.66
C ALA A 153 1.75 4.73 -54.61
N GLN A 154 2.82 5.46 -54.94
CA GLN A 154 2.70 6.63 -55.86
C GLN A 154 3.70 6.63 -57.01
N THR A 155 4.03 5.47 -57.57
CA THR A 155 4.77 5.45 -58.85
C THR A 155 4.14 4.39 -59.74
N GLY A 156 3.20 4.77 -60.53
CA GLY A 156 2.69 3.86 -61.55
C GLY A 156 1.30 4.18 -62.04
N THR A 157 1.10 5.30 -62.74
CA THR A 157 0.19 5.37 -63.91
C THR A 157 0.31 6.77 -64.51
N ASP A 158 1.33 6.97 -65.31
CA ASP A 158 1.32 7.94 -66.40
C ASP A 158 2.10 7.33 -67.53
N THR A 159 1.43 6.68 -68.39
CA THR A 159 1.81 6.55 -69.84
C THR A 159 0.56 6.45 -70.65
N SER A 160 0.20 7.56 -71.16
CA SER A 160 0.18 7.79 -72.60
C SER A 160 -0.56 6.73 -73.46
N HIS A 161 -1.61 7.11 -74.01
CA HIS A 161 -1.83 6.80 -75.45
C HIS A 161 -2.54 7.90 -76.12
N ASP A 162 -1.71 8.72 -76.74
CA ASP A 162 -2.02 9.47 -77.95
C ASP A 162 -1.91 8.51 -79.13
N SER A 163 -2.69 8.72 -80.04
CA SER A 163 -2.65 8.44 -81.50
C SER A 163 -4.04 8.00 -81.97
N GLY A 164 -4.64 8.75 -82.67
CA GLY A 164 -4.21 9.22 -83.97
C GLY A 164 -5.05 8.55 -85.07
N VAL A 165 -5.96 9.29 -85.53
CA VAL A 165 -6.08 9.62 -86.97
C VAL A 165 -6.46 8.50 -87.91
N SER A 166 -7.57 8.71 -88.57
CA SER A 166 -7.67 8.96 -89.98
C SER A 166 -8.51 7.98 -90.85
N ARG A 167 -9.52 8.52 -91.42
CA ARG A 167 -9.94 8.36 -92.81
C ARG A 167 -10.33 6.98 -93.35
N SER A 168 -11.46 6.88 -93.70
CA SER A 168 -12.20 7.04 -94.94
C SER A 168 -13.58 6.45 -94.91
#